data_54baffbbb5b56ae1b4d5ec234bbfe2c1
#
_entry.id   54baffbbb5b56ae1b4d5ec234bbfe2c1
#
_cell.length_a   1.000
_cell.length_b   1.000
_cell.length_c   1.000
_cell.angle_alpha   90.00
_cell.angle_beta   90.00
_cell.angle_gamma   90.00
#
_symmetry.space_group_name_H-M   'P 1'
#
loop_
_entity.id
_entity.type
_entity.pdbx_description
1 polymer ?
#
loop_
_entity_poly.entity_id
_entity_poly.type
_entity_poly.pdbx_seq_one_letter_code
_entity_poly.pdbx_strand_id
1 'polypeptide(L)'
;MELDYLAQHLVELKNEYLSELHSHNHIREFIPVANHQNLFDKGLLEKLHTFFKYNKIYYKQQGLTLSNIPCISYEGGVNQFWVSSKKYETIYQPFLPTWGLSALVMILVAKDLGFENIIDIGSGDGRLIFCGSILGLNSIGVEIDKDLCDLQNKISNSSNVKYEVINGDSNSIDYSQFKLENTIIFISALPDSGEILSYGMLNHLKKYKAKLHNVGITLMGSHAYRRYSRDKSKWGWGKFIDDSGLKILKCISLPSSWTLDEKKETPYLFTLFKC
;
A
#
# COMPACT_ATOMS: atom_id res chain seq x y z
N MET A 1 -11.86 -12.76 12.91
CA MET A 1 -11.18 -11.72 13.70
C MET A 1 -11.57 -10.39 13.11
N GLU A 2 -11.93 -9.46 13.94
CA GLU A 2 -12.37 -8.15 13.46
C GLU A 2 -11.13 -7.37 12.97
N LEU A 3 -11.13 -6.94 11.71
CA LEU A 3 -9.97 -6.30 11.08
C LEU A 3 -9.58 -4.98 11.77
N ASP A 4 -10.55 -4.31 12.40
CA ASP A 4 -10.30 -3.10 13.18
C ASP A 4 -9.49 -3.39 14.45
N TYR A 5 -9.77 -4.52 15.12
CA TYR A 5 -8.98 -5.00 16.26
C TYR A 5 -7.53 -5.32 15.83
N LEU A 6 -7.39 -6.03 14.70
CA LEU A 6 -6.07 -6.32 14.14
C LEU A 6 -5.27 -5.04 13.85
N ALA A 7 -5.92 -4.06 13.22
CA ALA A 7 -5.28 -2.78 12.90
C ALA A 7 -4.81 -2.04 14.15
N GLN A 8 -5.66 -1.95 15.19
CA GLN A 8 -5.30 -1.33 16.45
C GLN A 8 -4.11 -2.02 17.10
N HIS A 9 -4.13 -3.35 17.15
CA HIS A 9 -3.02 -4.12 17.72
C HIS A 9 -1.70 -3.90 16.98
N LEU A 10 -1.74 -3.78 15.65
CA LEU A 10 -0.55 -3.45 14.85
C LEU A 10 0.00 -2.05 15.17
N VAL A 11 -0.88 -1.06 15.43
CA VAL A 11 -0.45 0.28 15.87
C VAL A 11 0.26 0.21 17.22
N GLU A 12 -0.27 -0.57 18.17
CA GLU A 12 0.35 -0.78 19.49
C GLU A 12 1.74 -1.43 19.37
N LEU A 13 1.86 -2.53 18.63
CA LEU A 13 3.13 -3.21 18.38
C LEU A 13 4.16 -2.30 17.71
N LYS A 14 3.72 -1.49 16.74
CA LYS A 14 4.63 -0.56 16.09
C LYS A 14 5.10 0.54 17.01
N ASN A 15 4.25 1.07 17.86
CA ASN A 15 4.64 2.10 18.84
C ASN A 15 5.69 1.58 19.83
N GLU A 16 5.58 0.31 20.24
CA GLU A 16 6.60 -0.36 21.04
C GLU A 16 7.94 -0.46 20.29
N TYR A 17 7.89 -0.84 19.02
CA TYR A 17 9.08 -1.05 18.20
C TYR A 17 9.83 0.25 17.85
N LEU A 18 9.13 1.35 17.66
CA LEU A 18 9.71 2.61 17.15
C LEU A 18 10.19 3.59 18.22
N SER A 19 10.20 3.20 19.49
CA SER A 19 10.64 4.09 20.58
C SER A 19 12.06 4.65 20.41
N GLU A 20 12.86 4.17 19.42
CA GLU A 20 14.28 4.48 19.29
C GLU A 20 14.76 5.01 17.93
N LEU A 21 13.88 5.41 16.95
CA LEU A 21 14.33 5.63 15.58
C LEU A 21 13.95 6.96 14.93
N HIS A 22 14.98 7.76 14.62
CA HIS A 22 14.90 9.03 13.88
C HIS A 22 15.86 9.08 12.68
N SER A 23 15.63 8.29 11.63
CA SER A 23 16.39 8.44 10.39
C SER A 23 15.47 8.32 9.19
N HIS A 24 15.41 9.36 8.34
CA HIS A 24 14.60 9.38 7.13
C HIS A 24 15.12 8.45 6.01
N ASN A 25 16.32 7.93 6.14
CA ASN A 25 17.00 7.16 5.10
C ASN A 25 16.92 5.65 5.30
N HIS A 26 16.48 5.22 6.48
CA HIS A 26 16.37 3.82 6.84
C HIS A 26 14.92 3.43 6.98
N ILE A 27 14.56 2.31 6.38
CA ILE A 27 13.29 1.64 6.61
C ILE A 27 13.54 0.48 7.57
N ARG A 28 12.69 0.38 8.58
CA ARG A 28 12.69 -0.77 9.49
C ARG A 28 11.28 -1.28 9.63
N GLU A 29 11.16 -2.58 9.46
CA GLU A 29 9.90 -3.29 9.60
C GLU A 29 10.10 -4.52 10.47
N PHE A 30 9.05 -5.01 11.09
CA PHE A 30 9.06 -6.28 11.77
C PHE A 30 7.90 -7.15 11.32
N ILE A 31 8.13 -8.45 11.30
CA ILE A 31 7.11 -9.46 10.97
C ILE A 31 7.13 -10.52 12.07
N PRO A 32 5.97 -10.88 12.66
CA PRO A 32 5.87 -11.98 13.59
C PRO A 32 6.33 -13.30 12.96
N VAL A 33 7.06 -14.13 13.73
CA VAL A 33 7.55 -15.44 13.26
C VAL A 33 6.48 -16.52 13.37
N ALA A 34 5.58 -16.37 14.36
CA ALA A 34 4.54 -17.32 14.64
C ALA A 34 3.19 -16.63 14.81
N ASN A 35 2.11 -17.40 14.62
CA ASN A 35 0.76 -16.93 14.86
C ASN A 35 0.50 -16.79 16.38
N HIS A 36 0.94 -15.69 16.97
CA HIS A 36 0.58 -15.35 18.33
C HIS A 36 -0.82 -14.76 18.36
N GLN A 37 -1.65 -15.21 19.28
CA GLN A 37 -3.04 -14.76 19.47
C GLN A 37 -3.94 -14.88 18.20
N ASN A 38 -3.59 -15.75 17.26
CA ASN A 38 -4.30 -15.93 15.99
C ASN A 38 -4.46 -14.65 15.14
N LEU A 39 -3.49 -13.73 15.24
CA LEU A 39 -3.53 -12.46 14.51
C LEU A 39 -3.41 -12.66 13.00
N PHE A 40 -2.53 -13.57 12.58
CA PHE A 40 -2.32 -13.88 11.17
C PHE A 40 -2.20 -15.38 10.94
N ASP A 41 -2.62 -15.85 9.78
CA ASP A 41 -2.30 -17.20 9.33
C ASP A 41 -0.78 -17.39 9.21
N LYS A 42 -0.27 -18.51 9.73
CA LYS A 42 1.17 -18.80 9.73
C LYS A 42 1.74 -18.84 8.31
N GLY A 43 1.02 -19.42 7.37
CA GLY A 43 1.45 -19.51 5.96
C GLY A 43 1.54 -18.14 5.29
N LEU A 44 0.67 -17.20 5.67
CA LEU A 44 0.76 -15.81 5.19
C LEU A 44 2.00 -15.12 5.74
N LEU A 45 2.32 -15.31 7.03
CA LEU A 45 3.52 -14.74 7.63
C LEU A 45 4.80 -15.30 6.98
N GLU A 46 4.87 -16.60 6.72
CA GLU A 46 6.00 -17.24 6.04
C GLU A 46 6.20 -16.67 4.62
N LYS A 47 5.13 -16.46 3.87
CA LYS A 47 5.20 -15.81 2.56
C LYS A 47 5.65 -14.36 2.68
N LEU A 48 5.17 -13.61 3.68
CA LEU A 48 5.60 -12.24 3.90
C LEU A 48 7.09 -12.17 4.29
N HIS A 49 7.59 -13.07 5.13
CA HIS A 49 9.04 -13.21 5.38
C HIS A 49 9.82 -13.47 4.09
N THR A 50 9.25 -14.26 3.17
CA THR A 50 9.86 -14.55 1.87
C THR A 50 9.95 -13.29 1.01
N PHE A 51 8.93 -12.42 1.02
CA PHE A 51 8.98 -11.11 0.36
C PHE A 51 10.17 -10.28 0.85
N PHE A 52 10.30 -10.12 2.17
CA PHE A 52 11.37 -9.31 2.77
C PHE A 52 12.76 -9.91 2.50
N LYS A 53 12.89 -11.23 2.52
CA LYS A 53 14.13 -11.95 2.25
C LYS A 53 14.64 -11.72 0.82
N TYR A 54 13.76 -11.66 -0.17
CA TYR A 54 14.15 -11.46 -1.57
C TYR A 54 14.12 -10.01 -2.02
N ASN A 55 13.63 -9.11 -1.17
CA ASN A 55 13.63 -7.68 -1.43
C ASN A 55 14.98 -7.08 -1.06
N LYS A 56 15.78 -6.74 -2.08
CA LYS A 56 17.14 -6.20 -1.89
C LYS A 56 17.20 -4.84 -1.19
N ILE A 57 16.07 -4.19 -0.95
CA ILE A 57 16.00 -2.98 -0.12
C ILE A 57 16.46 -3.31 1.31
N TYR A 58 16.15 -4.51 1.79
CA TYR A 58 16.50 -4.96 3.14
C TYR A 58 17.82 -5.71 3.13
N TYR A 59 18.80 -5.16 3.85
CA TYR A 59 20.15 -5.70 3.94
C TYR A 59 20.48 -6.34 5.29
N LYS A 60 19.62 -6.15 6.29
CA LYS A 60 19.83 -6.72 7.63
C LYS A 60 18.53 -7.29 8.16
N GLN A 61 18.64 -8.43 8.83
CA GLN A 61 17.53 -9.04 9.57
C GLN A 61 18.00 -9.43 10.97
N GLN A 62 17.13 -9.30 11.96
CA GLN A 62 17.45 -9.59 13.35
C GLN A 62 16.19 -10.08 14.08
N GLY A 63 16.35 -11.12 14.91
CA GLY A 63 15.29 -11.55 15.83
C GLY A 63 15.07 -10.53 16.94
N LEU A 64 13.82 -10.32 17.32
CA LEU A 64 13.40 -9.51 18.46
C LEU A 64 12.09 -10.03 19.04
N THR A 65 11.71 -9.54 20.21
CA THR A 65 10.42 -9.86 20.83
C THR A 65 9.68 -8.56 21.13
N LEU A 66 8.43 -8.46 20.67
CA LEU A 66 7.52 -7.33 20.91
C LEU A 66 6.28 -7.85 21.63
N SER A 67 5.93 -7.28 22.77
CA SER A 67 4.78 -7.74 23.58
C SER A 67 4.71 -9.27 23.75
N ASN A 68 5.86 -9.90 24.00
CA ASN A 68 6.05 -11.37 24.06
C ASN A 68 5.83 -12.11 22.72
N ILE A 69 5.73 -11.41 21.59
CA ILE A 69 5.60 -12.01 20.26
C ILE A 69 6.99 -12.07 19.62
N PRO A 70 7.50 -13.28 19.28
CA PRO A 70 8.74 -13.41 18.52
C PRO A 70 8.56 -12.82 17.12
N CYS A 71 9.44 -11.91 16.72
CA CYS A 71 9.43 -11.23 15.43
C CYS A 71 10.82 -11.29 14.78
N ILE A 72 10.86 -11.07 13.48
CA ILE A 72 12.09 -10.71 12.75
C ILE A 72 11.94 -9.27 12.29
N SER A 73 12.91 -8.43 12.65
CA SER A 73 13.06 -7.11 12.07
C SER A 73 13.85 -7.17 10.77
N TYR A 74 13.45 -6.33 9.84
CA TYR A 74 14.11 -6.10 8.56
C TYR A 74 14.52 -4.64 8.48
N GLU A 75 15.81 -4.37 8.33
CA GLU A 75 16.37 -3.02 8.17
C GLU A 75 16.87 -2.85 6.74
N GLY A 76 16.49 -1.76 6.11
CA GLY A 76 16.80 -1.48 4.71
C GLY A 76 17.09 -0.02 4.43
N GLY A 77 17.43 0.27 3.19
CA GLY A 77 17.72 1.62 2.70
C GLY A 77 16.93 1.93 1.42
N VAL A 78 16.23 3.04 1.42
CA VAL A 78 15.39 3.48 0.27
C VAL A 78 16.07 4.56 -0.58
N ASN A 79 17.23 5.06 -0.16
CA ASN A 79 17.89 6.23 -0.77
C ASN A 79 18.15 6.10 -2.26
N GLN A 80 18.63 4.95 -2.73
CA GLN A 80 18.92 4.78 -4.16
C GLN A 80 17.65 4.91 -5.01
N PHE A 81 16.54 4.36 -4.54
CA PHE A 81 15.25 4.46 -5.23
C PHE A 81 14.65 5.86 -5.09
N TRP A 82 14.83 6.51 -3.94
CA TRP A 82 14.46 7.90 -3.74
C TRP A 82 15.15 8.83 -4.72
N VAL A 83 16.46 8.69 -4.93
CA VAL A 83 17.25 9.52 -5.85
C VAL A 83 16.89 9.21 -7.30
N SER A 84 16.78 7.94 -7.66
CA SER A 84 16.39 7.52 -9.02
C SER A 84 15.02 8.05 -9.41
N SER A 85 14.11 8.10 -8.48
CA SER A 85 12.76 8.55 -8.71
C SER A 85 12.64 10.04 -9.03
N LYS A 86 13.54 10.87 -8.55
CA LYS A 86 13.58 12.32 -8.89
C LYS A 86 13.88 12.62 -10.37
N LYS A 87 14.36 11.65 -11.14
CA LYS A 87 14.62 11.83 -12.57
C LYS A 87 13.38 11.95 -13.45
N TYR A 88 12.25 11.48 -12.95
CA TYR A 88 10.97 11.60 -13.67
C TYR A 88 10.34 12.96 -13.33
N GLU A 89 10.39 13.92 -14.26
CA GLU A 89 9.89 15.30 -14.09
C GLU A 89 8.36 15.40 -13.96
N THR A 90 7.72 14.39 -13.46
CA THR A 90 6.29 14.41 -13.15
C THR A 90 6.08 14.90 -11.72
N ILE A 91 4.84 15.12 -11.31
CA ILE A 91 4.47 15.35 -9.92
C ILE A 91 4.69 14.05 -9.15
N TYR A 92 5.93 13.79 -8.92
CA TYR A 92 6.49 12.53 -8.57
C TYR A 92 6.74 12.46 -7.07
N GLN A 93 6.22 11.43 -6.45
CA GLN A 93 6.54 11.12 -5.07
C GLN A 93 7.73 10.16 -5.04
N PRO A 94 8.72 10.44 -4.18
CA PRO A 94 9.79 9.48 -3.97
C PRO A 94 9.22 8.16 -3.41
N PHE A 95 9.92 7.07 -3.71
CA PHE A 95 9.53 5.75 -3.19
C PHE A 95 9.57 5.73 -1.66
N LEU A 96 8.38 5.62 -1.08
CA LEU A 96 8.15 5.56 0.35
C LEU A 96 7.20 4.39 0.61
N PRO A 97 7.73 3.22 0.95
CA PRO A 97 6.93 2.01 1.01
C PRO A 97 5.92 2.04 2.16
N THR A 98 4.71 1.60 1.88
CA THR A 98 3.71 1.25 2.90
C THR A 98 4.28 0.17 3.81
N TRP A 99 3.99 0.21 5.12
CA TRP A 99 4.49 -0.82 6.02
C TRP A 99 3.95 -2.21 5.65
N GLY A 100 4.80 -3.25 5.71
CA GLY A 100 4.47 -4.56 5.14
C GLY A 100 3.26 -5.23 5.76
N LEU A 101 3.12 -5.18 7.10
CA LEU A 101 1.93 -5.68 7.77
C LEU A 101 0.69 -4.83 7.47
N SER A 102 0.85 -3.52 7.30
CA SER A 102 -0.25 -2.65 6.86
C SER A 102 -0.71 -3.00 5.45
N ALA A 103 0.22 -3.26 4.53
CA ALA A 103 -0.10 -3.74 3.20
C ALA A 103 -0.92 -5.04 3.24
N LEU A 104 -0.51 -6.02 4.06
CA LEU A 104 -1.27 -7.26 4.22
C LEU A 104 -2.69 -7.00 4.75
N VAL A 105 -2.85 -6.15 5.78
CA VAL A 105 -4.18 -5.82 6.34
C VAL A 105 -5.03 -5.06 5.33
N MET A 106 -4.47 -4.14 4.57
CA MET A 106 -5.21 -3.43 3.50
C MET A 106 -5.82 -4.41 2.49
N ILE A 107 -5.06 -5.43 2.10
CA ILE A 107 -5.56 -6.47 1.18
C ILE A 107 -6.61 -7.38 1.85
N LEU A 108 -6.45 -7.70 3.13
CA LEU A 108 -7.49 -8.42 3.87
C LEU A 108 -8.80 -7.63 3.91
N VAL A 109 -8.73 -6.32 4.13
CA VAL A 109 -9.92 -5.42 4.06
C VAL A 109 -10.52 -5.42 2.67
N ALA A 110 -9.71 -5.31 1.61
CA ALA A 110 -10.19 -5.34 0.24
C ALA A 110 -10.95 -6.65 -0.06
N LYS A 111 -10.38 -7.79 0.36
CA LYS A 111 -11.00 -9.11 0.20
C LYS A 111 -12.31 -9.24 0.99
N ASP A 112 -12.34 -8.75 2.23
CA ASP A 112 -13.54 -8.74 3.09
C ASP A 112 -14.67 -7.88 2.48
N LEU A 113 -14.32 -6.81 1.77
CA LEU A 113 -15.24 -5.96 1.01
C LEU A 113 -15.70 -6.58 -0.33
N GLY A 114 -15.22 -7.78 -0.69
CA GLY A 114 -15.64 -8.52 -1.88
C GLY A 114 -14.87 -8.18 -3.16
N PHE A 115 -13.74 -7.51 -3.08
CA PHE A 115 -12.87 -7.30 -4.23
C PHE A 115 -12.08 -8.56 -4.58
N GLU A 116 -11.94 -8.84 -5.87
CA GLU A 116 -11.23 -10.00 -6.43
C GLU A 116 -9.94 -9.61 -7.15
N ASN A 117 -9.85 -8.35 -7.59
CA ASN A 117 -8.75 -7.84 -8.37
C ASN A 117 -8.17 -6.59 -7.72
N ILE A 118 -6.85 -6.42 -7.83
CA ILE A 118 -6.10 -5.29 -7.31
C ILE A 118 -5.34 -4.65 -8.46
N ILE A 119 -5.38 -3.32 -8.52
CA ILE A 119 -4.46 -2.51 -9.31
C ILE A 119 -3.76 -1.55 -8.34
N ASP A 120 -2.45 -1.62 -8.23
CA ASP A 120 -1.65 -0.74 -7.38
C ASP A 120 -0.93 0.30 -8.24
N ILE A 121 -1.32 1.56 -8.10
CA ILE A 121 -0.75 2.69 -8.85
C ILE A 121 0.42 3.28 -8.07
N GLY A 122 1.60 3.28 -8.68
CA GLY A 122 2.85 3.58 -8.00
C GLY A 122 3.24 2.43 -7.09
N SER A 123 3.29 1.22 -7.65
CA SER A 123 3.40 -0.02 -6.87
C SER A 123 4.73 -0.21 -6.12
N GLY A 124 5.73 0.65 -6.37
CA GLY A 124 6.97 0.68 -5.63
C GLY A 124 7.74 -0.64 -5.67
N ASP A 125 7.94 -1.29 -4.53
CA ASP A 125 8.56 -2.62 -4.45
C ASP A 125 7.58 -3.79 -4.63
N GLY A 126 6.30 -3.48 -4.89
CA GLY A 126 5.26 -4.48 -5.18
C GLY A 126 4.63 -5.16 -3.96
N ARG A 127 4.81 -4.62 -2.75
CA ARG A 127 4.31 -5.27 -1.53
C ARG A 127 2.79 -5.45 -1.47
N LEU A 128 2.01 -4.49 -2.00
CA LEU A 128 0.55 -4.61 -2.07
C LEU A 128 0.13 -5.73 -3.02
N ILE A 129 0.69 -5.74 -4.23
CA ILE A 129 0.38 -6.79 -5.23
C ILE A 129 0.89 -8.17 -4.80
N PHE A 130 2.02 -8.22 -4.08
CA PHE A 130 2.49 -9.46 -3.46
C PHE A 130 1.48 -9.97 -2.42
N CYS A 131 1.05 -9.09 -1.50
CA CYS A 131 0.03 -9.44 -0.50
C CYS A 131 -1.29 -9.87 -1.17
N GLY A 132 -1.69 -9.19 -2.25
CA GLY A 132 -2.86 -9.58 -3.03
C GLY A 132 -2.76 -11.00 -3.57
N SER A 133 -1.66 -11.30 -4.21
CA SER A 133 -1.43 -12.63 -4.81
C SER A 133 -1.36 -13.75 -3.78
N ILE A 134 -0.73 -13.55 -2.63
CA ILE A 134 -0.71 -14.58 -1.58
C ILE A 134 -2.07 -14.80 -0.92
N LEU A 135 -2.98 -13.82 -1.02
CA LEU A 135 -4.37 -13.89 -0.57
C LEU A 135 -5.34 -14.38 -1.66
N GLY A 136 -4.82 -14.69 -2.86
CA GLY A 136 -5.58 -15.25 -3.99
C GLY A 136 -6.32 -14.23 -4.84
N LEU A 137 -5.95 -12.93 -4.77
CA LEU A 137 -6.50 -11.89 -5.65
C LEU A 137 -5.62 -11.76 -6.91
N ASN A 138 -6.24 -11.44 -8.04
CA ASN A 138 -5.49 -11.01 -9.23
C ASN A 138 -4.84 -9.67 -8.95
N SER A 139 -3.54 -9.56 -9.12
CA SER A 139 -2.77 -8.41 -8.65
C SER A 139 -1.89 -7.85 -9.76
N ILE A 140 -2.07 -6.55 -10.04
CA ILE A 140 -1.35 -5.81 -11.07
C ILE A 140 -0.73 -4.58 -10.43
N GLY A 141 0.58 -4.39 -10.61
CA GLY A 141 1.31 -3.19 -10.23
C GLY A 141 1.59 -2.32 -11.46
N VAL A 142 1.35 -1.03 -11.34
CA VAL A 142 1.74 -0.03 -12.32
C VAL A 142 2.81 0.85 -11.69
N GLU A 143 4.00 0.87 -12.29
CA GLU A 143 5.15 1.59 -11.75
C GLU A 143 5.92 2.29 -12.88
N ILE A 144 6.25 3.55 -12.69
CA ILE A 144 6.99 4.32 -13.67
C ILE A 144 8.51 4.05 -13.61
N ASP A 145 9.02 3.72 -12.43
CA ASP A 145 10.43 3.45 -12.23
C ASP A 145 10.79 2.01 -12.64
N LYS A 146 11.60 1.89 -13.70
CA LYS A 146 12.03 0.60 -14.23
C LYS A 146 12.80 -0.22 -13.19
N ASP A 147 13.63 0.40 -12.35
CA ASP A 147 14.45 -0.31 -11.35
C ASP A 147 13.54 -0.95 -10.27
N LEU A 148 12.43 -0.28 -9.93
CA LEU A 148 11.41 -0.83 -9.05
C LEU A 148 10.60 -1.95 -9.74
N CYS A 149 10.26 -1.81 -11.03
CA CYS A 149 9.64 -2.90 -11.79
C CYS A 149 10.55 -4.15 -11.84
N ASP A 150 11.85 -3.95 -12.10
CA ASP A 150 12.82 -5.05 -12.13
C ASP A 150 12.97 -5.71 -10.74
N LEU A 151 12.90 -4.93 -9.67
CA LEU A 151 12.86 -5.45 -8.28
C LEU A 151 11.61 -6.31 -8.03
N GLN A 152 10.43 -5.82 -8.40
CA GLN A 152 9.17 -6.56 -8.28
C GLN A 152 9.23 -7.90 -9.01
N ASN A 153 9.68 -7.89 -10.26
CA ASN A 153 9.83 -9.12 -11.07
C ASN A 153 10.81 -10.11 -10.43
N LYS A 154 11.92 -9.61 -9.86
CA LYS A 154 12.88 -10.45 -9.14
C LYS A 154 12.26 -11.08 -7.88
N ILE A 155 11.50 -10.32 -7.10
CA ILE A 155 10.80 -10.83 -5.93
C ILE A 155 9.77 -11.89 -6.34
N SER A 156 8.95 -11.61 -7.37
CA SER A 156 7.98 -12.57 -7.91
C SER A 156 8.62 -13.91 -8.28
N ASN A 157 9.71 -13.85 -9.05
CA ASN A 157 10.41 -15.05 -9.49
C ASN A 157 11.07 -15.81 -8.34
N SER A 158 11.72 -15.11 -7.42
CA SER A 158 12.46 -15.73 -6.30
C SER A 158 11.52 -16.30 -5.23
N SER A 159 10.35 -15.72 -5.03
CA SER A 159 9.35 -16.16 -4.04
C SER A 159 8.36 -17.18 -4.61
N ASN A 160 8.34 -17.35 -5.93
CA ASN A 160 7.31 -18.10 -6.66
C ASN A 160 5.87 -17.59 -6.42
N VAL A 161 5.73 -16.29 -6.15
CA VAL A 161 4.44 -15.58 -6.02
C VAL A 161 4.19 -14.79 -7.30
N LYS A 162 3.13 -15.11 -8.03
CA LYS A 162 2.86 -14.53 -9.35
C LYS A 162 1.93 -13.33 -9.26
N TYR A 163 2.34 -12.25 -9.88
CA TYR A 163 1.56 -11.01 -10.11
C TYR A 163 2.09 -10.34 -11.39
N GLU A 164 1.34 -9.39 -11.90
CA GLU A 164 1.72 -8.66 -13.11
C GLU A 164 2.34 -7.31 -12.74
N VAL A 165 3.38 -6.89 -13.48
CA VAL A 165 4.03 -5.59 -13.32
C VAL A 165 4.06 -4.88 -14.66
N ILE A 166 3.50 -3.68 -14.71
CA ILE A 166 3.48 -2.82 -15.89
C ILE A 166 4.40 -1.63 -15.63
N ASN A 167 5.45 -1.51 -16.43
CA ASN A 167 6.29 -0.32 -16.42
C ASN A 167 5.66 0.77 -17.26
N GLY A 168 5.14 1.82 -16.64
CA GLY A 168 4.48 2.92 -17.32
C GLY A 168 3.93 3.99 -16.41
N ASP A 169 3.62 5.14 -17.02
CA ASP A 169 2.92 6.22 -16.35
C ASP A 169 1.41 5.91 -16.30
N SER A 170 0.86 5.88 -15.10
CA SER A 170 -0.57 5.61 -14.86
C SER A 170 -1.51 6.61 -15.55
N ASN A 171 -1.04 7.80 -15.90
CA ASN A 171 -1.82 8.78 -16.66
C ASN A 171 -1.84 8.51 -18.18
N SER A 172 -1.02 7.58 -18.66
CA SER A 172 -0.91 7.28 -20.10
C SER A 172 -1.24 5.83 -20.46
N ILE A 173 -1.32 4.93 -19.48
CA ILE A 173 -1.70 3.52 -19.74
C ILE A 173 -3.16 3.38 -20.18
N ASP A 174 -3.43 2.35 -20.97
CA ASP A 174 -4.80 2.00 -21.37
C ASP A 174 -5.47 1.12 -20.31
N TYR A 175 -6.39 1.70 -19.54
CA TYR A 175 -7.16 0.98 -18.52
C TYR A 175 -8.14 -0.06 -19.10
N SER A 176 -8.39 -0.08 -20.44
CA SER A 176 -9.25 -1.08 -21.07
C SER A 176 -8.67 -2.50 -21.02
N GLN A 177 -7.35 -2.60 -20.88
CA GLN A 177 -6.65 -3.89 -20.78
C GLN A 177 -6.88 -4.60 -19.43
N PHE A 178 -7.38 -3.87 -18.43
CA PHE A 178 -7.60 -4.43 -17.10
C PHE A 178 -9.02 -5.00 -16.94
N LYS A 179 -9.13 -6.07 -16.15
CA LYS A 179 -10.41 -6.53 -15.65
C LYS A 179 -10.84 -5.59 -14.52
N LEU A 180 -11.73 -4.63 -14.83
CA LEU A 180 -12.15 -3.61 -13.86
C LEU A 180 -13.25 -4.11 -12.90
N GLU A 181 -14.04 -5.10 -13.27
CA GLU A 181 -15.09 -5.65 -12.42
C GLU A 181 -14.52 -6.23 -11.11
N ASN A 182 -15.17 -5.96 -9.99
CA ASN A 182 -14.71 -6.38 -8.64
C ASN A 182 -13.25 -5.98 -8.34
N THR A 183 -12.86 -4.79 -8.79
CA THR A 183 -11.49 -4.29 -8.68
C THR A 183 -11.38 -3.14 -7.69
N ILE A 184 -10.36 -3.21 -6.84
CA ILE A 184 -9.95 -2.07 -6.04
C ILE A 184 -8.61 -1.53 -6.54
N ILE A 185 -8.55 -0.21 -6.71
CA ILE A 185 -7.36 0.51 -7.16
C ILE A 185 -6.72 1.18 -5.95
N PHE A 186 -5.48 0.85 -5.66
CA PHE A 186 -4.71 1.47 -4.59
C PHE A 186 -3.96 2.70 -5.11
N ILE A 187 -4.05 3.79 -4.35
CA ILE A 187 -3.26 5.01 -4.54
C ILE A 187 -2.63 5.32 -3.19
N SER A 188 -1.42 4.82 -3.00
CA SER A 188 -0.65 4.96 -1.75
C SER A 188 0.15 6.26 -1.72
N ALA A 189 -0.50 7.38 -2.10
CA ALA A 189 0.06 8.72 -2.08
C ALA A 189 -0.74 9.63 -1.15
N LEU A 190 -0.06 10.58 -0.51
CA LEU A 190 -0.70 11.59 0.34
C LEU A 190 -1.60 12.53 -0.49
N PRO A 191 -2.63 13.14 0.10
CA PRO A 191 -3.62 13.94 -0.65
C PRO A 191 -3.01 14.99 -1.58
N ASP A 192 -2.00 15.72 -1.13
CA ASP A 192 -1.40 16.82 -1.91
C ASP A 192 -0.79 16.37 -3.24
N SER A 193 -0.20 15.19 -3.27
CA SER A 193 0.45 14.62 -4.44
C SER A 193 -0.39 13.57 -5.13
N GLY A 194 -1.14 12.82 -4.35
CA GLY A 194 -2.05 11.79 -4.85
C GLY A 194 -3.27 12.37 -5.58
N GLU A 195 -3.69 13.61 -5.26
CA GLU A 195 -4.85 14.24 -5.88
C GLU A 195 -4.71 14.32 -7.40
N ILE A 196 -3.57 14.77 -7.91
CA ILE A 196 -3.34 14.91 -9.35
C ILE A 196 -3.31 13.54 -10.04
N LEU A 197 -2.62 12.57 -9.44
CA LEU A 197 -2.58 11.20 -9.92
C LEU A 197 -3.99 10.60 -9.97
N SER A 198 -4.77 10.81 -8.91
CA SER A 198 -6.14 10.31 -8.79
C SER A 198 -7.09 10.91 -9.83
N TYR A 199 -7.02 12.20 -10.10
CA TYR A 199 -7.82 12.84 -11.14
C TYR A 199 -7.37 12.40 -12.54
N GLY A 200 -6.07 12.24 -12.80
CA GLY A 200 -5.54 11.70 -14.05
C GLY A 200 -6.12 10.31 -14.35
N MET A 201 -5.99 9.39 -13.41
CA MET A 201 -6.56 8.05 -13.51
C MET A 201 -8.10 8.08 -13.68
N LEU A 202 -8.79 8.90 -12.88
CA LEU A 202 -10.25 9.03 -12.95
C LEU A 202 -10.74 9.43 -14.35
N ASN A 203 -10.03 10.35 -15.02
CA ASN A 203 -10.36 10.78 -16.37
C ASN A 203 -10.27 9.63 -17.38
N HIS A 204 -9.33 8.71 -17.19
CA HIS A 204 -9.26 7.48 -17.99
C HIS A 204 -10.40 6.51 -17.65
N LEU A 205 -10.67 6.27 -16.38
CA LEU A 205 -11.73 5.35 -15.94
C LEU A 205 -13.12 5.81 -16.36
N LYS A 206 -13.40 7.12 -16.39
CA LYS A 206 -14.69 7.67 -16.86
C LYS A 206 -15.05 7.24 -18.30
N LYS A 207 -14.06 6.96 -19.16
CA LYS A 207 -14.28 6.43 -20.51
C LYS A 207 -14.91 5.02 -20.50
N TYR A 208 -14.74 4.30 -19.41
CA TYR A 208 -15.20 2.91 -19.23
C TYR A 208 -16.36 2.80 -18.20
N LYS A 209 -17.13 3.87 -18.01
CA LYS A 209 -18.17 3.99 -16.98
C LYS A 209 -19.10 2.75 -16.91
N ALA A 210 -19.45 2.15 -18.05
CA ALA A 210 -20.27 0.94 -18.10
C ALA A 210 -19.58 -0.31 -17.51
N LYS A 211 -18.25 -0.30 -17.34
CA LYS A 211 -17.46 -1.40 -16.80
C LYS A 211 -17.07 -1.19 -15.33
N LEU A 212 -17.50 -0.09 -14.70
CA LEU A 212 -17.15 0.25 -13.32
C LEU A 212 -18.06 -0.43 -12.29
N HIS A 213 -18.58 -1.60 -12.60
CA HIS A 213 -19.36 -2.38 -11.66
C HIS A 213 -18.45 -2.89 -10.54
N ASN A 214 -18.78 -2.51 -9.30
CA ASN A 214 -18.00 -2.86 -8.10
C ASN A 214 -16.51 -2.48 -8.22
N VAL A 215 -16.23 -1.26 -8.70
CA VAL A 215 -14.88 -0.70 -8.74
C VAL A 215 -14.70 0.28 -7.59
N GLY A 216 -13.63 0.09 -6.83
CA GLY A 216 -13.28 0.93 -5.70
C GLY A 216 -11.92 1.59 -5.86
N ILE A 217 -11.67 2.59 -5.03
CA ILE A 217 -10.36 3.23 -4.88
C ILE A 217 -10.01 3.26 -3.40
N THR A 218 -8.80 2.86 -3.05
CA THR A 218 -8.24 3.06 -1.72
C THR A 218 -7.34 4.28 -1.72
N LEU A 219 -7.61 5.20 -0.81
CA LEU A 219 -6.94 6.49 -0.69
C LEU A 219 -6.19 6.57 0.63
N MET A 220 -4.92 6.96 0.57
CA MET A 220 -4.10 7.19 1.75
C MET A 220 -4.36 8.60 2.29
N GLY A 221 -4.98 8.70 3.47
CA GLY A 221 -5.18 9.97 4.16
C GLY A 221 -4.04 10.31 5.12
N SER A 222 -4.11 11.48 5.74
CA SER A 222 -3.21 11.88 6.82
C SER A 222 -3.86 12.86 7.77
N HIS A 223 -3.56 12.71 9.07
CA HIS A 223 -3.97 13.67 10.09
C HIS A 223 -3.23 15.01 9.96
N ALA A 224 -1.92 14.99 9.67
CA ALA A 224 -1.11 16.18 9.52
C ALA A 224 -1.41 16.92 8.22
N TYR A 225 -1.56 16.19 7.12
CA TYR A 225 -1.82 16.77 5.80
C TYR A 225 -3.18 17.42 5.67
N ARG A 226 -4.11 17.18 6.58
CA ARG A 226 -5.36 17.95 6.65
C ARG A 226 -5.13 19.47 6.74
N ARG A 227 -3.97 19.90 7.22
CA ARG A 227 -3.60 21.33 7.30
C ARG A 227 -3.21 21.90 5.95
N TYR A 228 -2.66 21.08 5.06
CA TYR A 228 -2.02 21.50 3.81
C TYR A 228 -2.82 21.14 2.57
N SER A 229 -3.73 20.15 2.65
CA SER A 229 -4.55 19.78 1.49
C SER A 229 -5.58 20.87 1.18
N ARG A 230 -5.96 20.99 -0.08
CA ARG A 230 -7.00 21.92 -0.55
C ARG A 230 -8.35 21.67 0.12
N ASP A 231 -8.63 20.42 0.43
CA ASP A 231 -9.79 20.00 1.20
C ASP A 231 -9.36 19.26 2.46
N LYS A 232 -9.71 19.81 3.62
CA LYS A 232 -9.40 19.26 4.93
C LYS A 232 -10.37 18.17 5.39
N SER A 233 -11.45 17.91 4.62
CA SER A 233 -12.43 16.89 4.97
C SER A 233 -11.93 15.49 4.59
N LYS A 234 -12.50 14.44 5.18
CA LYS A 234 -12.19 13.03 4.85
C LYS A 234 -10.66 12.78 4.70
N TRP A 235 -9.89 13.28 5.69
CA TRP A 235 -8.41 13.18 5.73
C TRP A 235 -7.70 13.75 4.50
N GLY A 236 -8.29 14.78 3.86
CA GLY A 236 -7.74 15.50 2.71
C GLY A 236 -8.33 15.08 1.36
N TRP A 237 -9.21 14.09 1.32
CA TRP A 237 -9.78 13.55 0.09
C TRP A 237 -11.22 13.94 -0.19
N GLY A 238 -11.81 14.84 0.64
CA GLY A 238 -13.25 15.14 0.54
C GLY A 238 -13.66 15.63 -0.83
N LYS A 239 -12.93 16.61 -1.38
CA LYS A 239 -13.22 17.14 -2.72
C LYS A 239 -13.13 16.05 -3.80
N PHE A 240 -12.05 15.26 -3.82
CA PHE A 240 -11.90 14.18 -4.80
C PHE A 240 -13.03 13.14 -4.70
N ILE A 241 -13.39 12.73 -3.47
CA ILE A 241 -14.48 11.77 -3.22
C ILE A 241 -15.81 12.30 -3.76
N ASP A 242 -16.11 13.58 -3.53
CA ASP A 242 -17.37 14.19 -3.97
C ASP A 242 -17.39 14.37 -5.51
N ASP A 243 -16.34 14.89 -6.12
CA ASP A 243 -16.21 15.08 -7.57
C ASP A 243 -16.22 13.75 -8.34
N SER A 244 -15.73 12.68 -7.73
CA SER A 244 -15.68 11.35 -8.34
C SER A 244 -16.96 10.54 -8.12
N GLY A 245 -17.88 11.01 -7.29
CA GLY A 245 -19.07 10.26 -6.91
C GLY A 245 -18.75 8.99 -6.12
N LEU A 246 -17.68 8.98 -5.33
CA LEU A 246 -17.30 7.84 -4.52
C LEU A 246 -18.13 7.78 -3.23
N LYS A 247 -18.38 6.55 -2.76
CA LYS A 247 -18.95 6.25 -1.44
C LYS A 247 -17.85 5.62 -0.58
N ILE A 248 -17.63 6.10 0.63
CA ILE A 248 -16.73 5.45 1.59
C ILE A 248 -17.44 4.17 2.10
N LEU A 249 -16.77 3.04 1.94
CA LEU A 249 -17.19 1.74 2.47
C LEU A 249 -16.62 1.51 3.86
N LYS A 250 -15.32 1.78 4.02
CA LYS A 250 -14.58 1.57 5.27
C LYS A 250 -13.44 2.58 5.38
N CYS A 251 -13.12 2.95 6.61
CA CYS A 251 -11.88 3.65 6.95
C CYS A 251 -11.16 2.83 8.01
N ILE A 252 -9.87 2.59 7.84
CA ILE A 252 -9.04 1.87 8.80
C ILE A 252 -7.72 2.62 8.99
N SER A 253 -7.31 2.81 10.24
CA SER A 253 -6.00 3.39 10.55
C SER A 253 -4.97 2.30 10.76
N LEU A 254 -3.85 2.38 10.05
CA LEU A 254 -2.79 1.39 10.07
C LEU A 254 -1.44 2.06 10.32
N PRO A 255 -0.47 1.33 10.89
CA PRO A 255 0.89 1.84 11.03
C PRO A 255 1.49 2.25 9.68
N SER A 256 2.30 3.29 9.70
CA SER A 256 3.04 3.76 8.53
C SER A 256 4.54 3.58 8.73
N SER A 257 5.29 3.26 7.68
CA SER A 257 6.76 3.19 7.75
C SER A 257 7.36 4.55 8.03
N TRP A 258 6.72 5.56 7.50
CA TRP A 258 7.03 6.96 7.76
C TRP A 258 5.72 7.75 7.73
N THR A 259 5.66 8.83 8.50
CA THR A 259 4.54 9.76 8.51
C THR A 259 5.01 11.07 9.14
N LEU A 260 4.39 12.17 8.72
CA LEU A 260 4.49 13.44 9.41
C LEU A 260 3.52 13.53 10.58
N ASP A 261 2.68 12.53 10.77
CA ASP A 261 1.71 12.47 11.85
C ASP A 261 2.39 12.01 13.15
N GLU A 262 2.11 12.71 14.24
CA GLU A 262 2.62 12.37 15.57
C GLU A 262 2.21 10.95 16.00
N LYS A 263 1.03 10.51 15.57
CA LYS A 263 0.48 9.20 15.90
C LYS A 263 1.15 8.01 15.18
N LYS A 264 2.00 8.26 14.19
CA LYS A 264 2.68 7.23 13.39
C LYS A 264 1.71 6.20 12.78
N GLU A 265 0.51 6.63 12.48
CA GLU A 265 -0.55 5.85 11.86
C GLU A 265 -1.17 6.64 10.69
N THR A 266 -1.71 5.93 9.72
CA THR A 266 -2.30 6.51 8.52
C THR A 266 -3.71 5.97 8.33
N PRO A 267 -4.72 6.83 8.15
CA PRO A 267 -6.06 6.41 7.77
C PRO A 267 -6.10 6.05 6.28
N TYR A 268 -6.62 4.87 5.96
CA TYR A 268 -6.88 4.41 4.60
C TYR A 268 -8.39 4.34 4.38
N LEU A 269 -8.85 5.02 3.32
CA LEU A 269 -10.26 5.06 2.95
C LEU A 269 -10.51 4.10 1.81
N PHE A 270 -11.33 3.09 2.03
CA PHE A 270 -11.82 2.19 1.00
C PHE A 270 -13.13 2.75 0.46
N THR A 271 -13.15 3.02 -0.83
CA THR A 271 -14.30 3.66 -1.49
C THR A 271 -14.82 2.82 -2.64
N LEU A 272 -16.02 3.13 -3.11
CA LEU A 272 -16.67 2.50 -4.24
C LEU A 272 -17.31 3.57 -5.13
N PHE A 273 -17.24 3.42 -6.45
CA PHE A 273 -18.00 4.25 -7.37
C PHE A 273 -19.49 4.04 -7.15
N LYS A 274 -20.25 5.14 -7.09
CA LYS A 274 -21.70 5.08 -7.12
C LYS A 274 -22.13 4.70 -8.54
N CYS A 275 -22.79 3.57 -8.69
CA CYS A 275 -23.43 3.15 -9.95
C CYS A 275 -24.64 4.03 -10.26
#